data_666fd97527bc7176c0493d6a87ccf1e0
#
_entry.id   666fd97527bc7176c0493d6a87ccf1e0
#
_cell.length_a   1.000
_cell.length_b   1.000
_cell.length_c   1.000
_cell.angle_alpha   90.00
_cell.angle_beta   90.00
_cell.angle_gamma   90.00
#
_symmetry.space_group_name_H-M   'P 1'
#
loop_
_entity.id
_entity.type
_entity.pdbx_description
1 polymer ?
#
loop_
_entity_poly.entity_id
_entity_poly.type
_entity_poly.pdbx_seq_one_letter_code
_entity_poly.pdbx_strand_id
1 'polypeptide(L)'
;GKTTVGVEIPNKITVGVQVREVIQDKQKEMMSMKLPVSLGKDINGNNCIADLSKTPHLLVAGSTGSGKSVCINSFINSLLITKRPDEVKLVLVDPKKVELSNYNGVPHLLCPVVTDPKKASIALQNIVKEMEKRYDMFADEKVKNIVGYNEKMSAMMKKNPEDKTIHLMSYIVVIIDELADLMLVASKEVEDSIMRITQMARAAGIHLIVATQRPSTDVITGVVKANIPSRIAFAVASQIDSRTILDMGGAEKLLGKGDMLYKPMGENTPLRIQGNFISDDEIERVIAYTSKEQVASYDESITQMNQNTESISTAGVGGRDTSEDDPLYNEIVDFAIETGKVSASLLQRRFRLGYNRAARIVDLLEERGVIGPQNGSKPREVLIKMDKQEDTEE
;
A
#
# COMPACT_ATOMS: atom_id res chain seq x y z
N GLY A 1 41.59 4.46 9.27
CA GLY A 1 41.75 5.29 8.08
C GLY A 1 41.95 4.41 6.85
N LYS A 2 41.50 4.86 5.66
CA LYS A 2 41.76 4.17 4.39
C LYS A 2 43.13 4.60 3.87
N THR A 3 43.84 3.70 3.26
CA THR A 3 45.19 3.91 2.70
C THR A 3 45.19 4.55 1.30
N THR A 4 44.02 4.76 0.71
CA THR A 4 43.85 5.25 -0.66
C THR A 4 42.96 6.47 -0.71
N VAL A 5 43.20 7.35 -1.67
CA VAL A 5 42.38 8.50 -2.02
C VAL A 5 41.68 8.18 -3.34
N GLY A 6 40.34 8.31 -3.36
CA GLY A 6 39.55 8.21 -4.59
C GLY A 6 39.42 9.57 -5.24
N VAL A 7 39.68 9.67 -6.54
CA VAL A 7 39.43 10.86 -7.35
C VAL A 7 38.39 10.53 -8.39
N GLU A 8 37.26 11.23 -8.38
CA GLU A 8 36.20 11.06 -9.38
C GLU A 8 36.37 12.07 -10.51
N ILE A 9 36.44 11.56 -11.73
CA ILE A 9 36.56 12.40 -12.92
C ILE A 9 35.38 12.05 -13.82
N PRO A 10 34.50 13.01 -14.13
CA PRO A 10 33.38 12.79 -15.04
C PRO A 10 33.87 12.37 -16.44
N ASN A 11 33.22 11.37 -17.03
CA ASN A 11 33.52 10.93 -18.38
C ASN A 11 33.18 12.04 -19.39
N LYS A 12 34.03 12.22 -20.42
CA LYS A 12 33.74 13.17 -21.51
C LYS A 12 32.55 12.70 -22.37
N ILE A 13 32.36 11.40 -22.51
CA ILE A 13 31.23 10.77 -23.20
C ILE A 13 30.47 9.94 -22.17
N THR A 14 29.20 10.25 -21.96
CA THR A 14 28.34 9.50 -21.07
C THR A 14 27.57 8.44 -21.87
N VAL A 15 27.57 7.20 -21.39
CA VAL A 15 26.80 6.09 -21.96
C VAL A 15 25.73 5.69 -20.95
N GLY A 16 24.47 5.60 -21.41
CA GLY A 16 23.37 5.16 -20.54
C GLY A 16 23.49 3.68 -20.19
N VAL A 17 23.23 3.34 -18.93
CA VAL A 17 23.15 1.94 -18.47
C VAL A 17 21.78 1.40 -18.83
N GLN A 18 21.65 0.55 -19.81
CA GLN A 18 20.36 0.04 -20.26
C GLN A 18 19.85 -1.08 -19.34
N VAL A 19 18.57 -1.04 -18.94
CA VAL A 19 17.92 -2.10 -18.16
C VAL A 19 18.09 -3.46 -18.80
N ARG A 20 17.92 -3.54 -20.12
CA ARG A 20 18.06 -4.76 -20.91
C ARG A 20 19.44 -5.40 -20.75
N GLU A 21 20.49 -4.59 -20.79
CA GLU A 21 21.88 -5.08 -20.67
C GLU A 21 22.10 -5.76 -19.31
N VAL A 22 21.65 -5.11 -18.22
CA VAL A 22 21.79 -5.65 -16.86
C VAL A 22 20.98 -6.94 -16.69
N ILE A 23 19.72 -6.97 -17.17
CA ILE A 23 18.87 -8.16 -17.08
C ILE A 23 19.46 -9.33 -17.89
N GLN A 24 19.96 -9.09 -19.09
CA GLN A 24 20.56 -10.14 -19.93
C GLN A 24 21.80 -10.74 -19.29
N ASP A 25 22.70 -9.92 -18.75
CA ASP A 25 23.92 -10.38 -18.07
C ASP A 25 23.59 -11.18 -16.80
N LYS A 26 22.62 -10.72 -16.03
CA LYS A 26 22.22 -11.30 -14.74
C LYS A 26 21.02 -12.24 -14.81
N GLN A 27 20.62 -12.66 -16.01
CA GLN A 27 19.37 -13.42 -16.23
C GLN A 27 19.24 -14.64 -15.32
N LYS A 28 20.25 -15.49 -15.25
CA LYS A 28 20.22 -16.72 -14.42
C LYS A 28 20.03 -16.40 -12.93
N GLU A 29 20.71 -15.37 -12.47
CA GLU A 29 20.63 -14.93 -11.07
C GLU A 29 19.25 -14.35 -10.75
N MET A 30 18.75 -13.46 -11.61
CA MET A 30 17.42 -12.82 -11.45
C MET A 30 16.28 -13.85 -11.51
N MET A 31 16.34 -14.84 -12.39
CA MET A 31 15.33 -15.90 -12.47
C MET A 31 15.25 -16.75 -11.20
N SER A 32 16.36 -16.88 -10.45
CA SER A 32 16.38 -17.60 -9.16
C SER A 32 15.86 -16.78 -7.99
N MET A 33 15.82 -15.45 -8.12
CA MET A 33 15.30 -14.54 -7.09
C MET A 33 13.77 -14.55 -7.07
N LYS A 34 13.17 -14.19 -5.92
CA LYS A 34 11.72 -14.07 -5.77
C LYS A 34 11.19 -12.78 -6.40
N LEU A 35 11.85 -11.67 -6.12
CA LEU A 35 11.47 -10.32 -6.57
C LEU A 35 12.69 -9.57 -7.11
N PRO A 36 13.24 -9.98 -8.28
CA PRO A 36 14.44 -9.37 -8.82
C PRO A 36 14.19 -7.99 -9.39
N VAL A 37 15.06 -7.05 -9.05
CA VAL A 37 15.08 -5.71 -9.64
C VAL A 37 16.50 -5.35 -10.09
N SER A 38 16.59 -4.71 -11.24
CA SER A 38 17.83 -4.19 -11.78
C SER A 38 18.12 -2.82 -11.19
N LEU A 39 19.30 -2.64 -10.59
CA LEU A 39 19.73 -1.38 -10.00
C LEU A 39 20.57 -0.53 -10.99
N GLY A 40 21.43 -1.16 -11.77
CA GLY A 40 22.36 -0.46 -12.66
C GLY A 40 23.76 -1.02 -12.63
N LYS A 41 24.78 -0.14 -12.70
CA LYS A 41 26.19 -0.51 -12.62
C LYS A 41 26.89 0.22 -11.48
N ASP A 42 27.77 -0.50 -10.79
CA ASP A 42 28.66 0.10 -9.79
C ASP A 42 29.80 0.92 -10.45
N ILE A 43 30.63 1.54 -9.62
CA ILE A 43 31.78 2.34 -10.08
C ILE A 43 32.85 1.53 -10.82
N ASN A 44 32.81 0.21 -10.71
CA ASN A 44 33.72 -0.71 -11.42
C ASN A 44 33.12 -1.24 -12.73
N GLY A 45 31.87 -0.84 -13.04
CA GLY A 45 31.15 -1.30 -14.23
C GLY A 45 30.43 -2.64 -14.05
N ASN A 46 30.39 -3.20 -12.84
CA ASN A 46 29.68 -4.45 -12.58
C ASN A 46 28.17 -4.21 -12.54
N ASN A 47 27.41 -5.11 -13.17
CA ASN A 47 25.95 -5.08 -13.12
C ASN A 47 25.42 -5.41 -11.72
N CYS A 48 24.61 -4.52 -11.17
CA CYS A 48 24.01 -4.60 -9.84
C CYS A 48 22.52 -4.93 -9.93
N ILE A 49 22.11 -5.94 -9.17
CA ILE A 49 20.72 -6.36 -9.04
C ILE A 49 20.39 -6.54 -7.56
N ALA A 50 19.11 -6.50 -7.20
CA ALA A 50 18.65 -6.80 -5.85
C ALA A 50 17.42 -7.70 -5.88
N ASP A 51 17.20 -8.43 -4.78
CA ASP A 51 15.98 -9.19 -4.53
C ASP A 51 15.17 -8.45 -3.44
N LEU A 52 14.03 -7.87 -3.79
CA LEU A 52 13.16 -7.16 -2.85
C LEU A 52 12.65 -8.07 -1.73
N SER A 53 12.59 -9.38 -1.93
CA SER A 53 12.20 -10.30 -0.86
C SER A 53 13.22 -10.37 0.29
N LYS A 54 14.47 -10.04 -0.01
CA LYS A 54 15.58 -9.96 0.97
C LYS A 54 15.71 -8.56 1.57
N THR A 55 15.35 -7.52 0.78
CA THR A 55 15.28 -6.11 1.21
C THR A 55 13.81 -5.69 1.23
N PRO A 56 13.04 -6.11 2.25
CA PRO A 56 11.57 -6.22 2.15
C PRO A 56 10.86 -4.91 1.82
N HIS A 57 11.41 -3.79 2.28
CA HIS A 57 10.84 -2.47 2.04
C HIS A 57 11.95 -1.49 1.68
N LEU A 58 11.66 -0.61 0.73
CA LEU A 58 12.65 0.28 0.13
C LEU A 58 12.12 1.71 0.09
N LEU A 59 12.91 2.65 0.60
CA LEU A 59 12.70 4.08 0.44
C LEU A 59 13.55 4.58 -0.73
N VAL A 60 12.93 5.31 -1.66
CA VAL A 60 13.61 5.89 -2.83
C VAL A 60 13.35 7.40 -2.86
N ALA A 61 14.37 8.22 -2.68
CA ALA A 61 14.17 9.67 -2.66
C ALA A 61 15.22 10.42 -3.48
N GLY A 62 14.86 11.60 -3.97
CA GLY A 62 15.75 12.47 -4.73
C GLY A 62 14.99 13.63 -5.36
N SER A 63 15.71 14.67 -5.76
CA SER A 63 15.13 15.85 -6.41
C SER A 63 14.51 15.52 -7.78
N THR A 64 13.64 16.38 -8.26
CA THR A 64 13.06 16.26 -9.61
C THR A 64 14.17 16.17 -10.67
N GLY A 65 14.04 15.25 -11.61
CA GLY A 65 15.05 15.03 -12.67
C GLY A 65 16.31 14.29 -12.22
N SER A 66 16.40 13.82 -10.96
CA SER A 66 17.56 13.08 -10.47
C SER A 66 17.66 11.64 -10.97
N GLY A 67 16.57 11.06 -11.49
CA GLY A 67 16.48 9.67 -11.98
C GLY A 67 15.55 8.77 -11.20
N LYS A 68 14.84 9.30 -10.18
CA LYS A 68 13.90 8.53 -9.32
C LYS A 68 12.83 7.77 -10.11
N SER A 69 12.11 8.46 -11.00
CA SER A 69 11.02 7.84 -11.78
C SER A 69 11.54 6.78 -12.75
N VAL A 70 12.69 7.01 -13.37
CA VAL A 70 13.34 6.03 -14.23
C VAL A 70 13.72 4.77 -13.44
N CYS A 71 14.20 4.92 -12.21
CA CYS A 71 14.51 3.80 -11.32
C CYS A 71 13.25 3.00 -10.96
N ILE A 72 12.14 3.66 -10.60
CA ILE A 72 10.86 3.00 -10.31
C ILE A 72 10.37 2.23 -11.54
N ASN A 73 10.40 2.84 -12.72
CA ASN A 73 10.06 2.17 -13.98
C ASN A 73 10.98 0.98 -14.27
N SER A 74 12.29 1.10 -14.00
CA SER A 74 13.24 -0.02 -14.10
C SER A 74 12.86 -1.19 -13.20
N PHE A 75 12.41 -0.93 -11.96
CA PHE A 75 11.99 -1.96 -11.02
C PHE A 75 10.72 -2.67 -11.51
N ILE A 76 9.70 -1.91 -11.91
CA ILE A 76 8.46 -2.46 -12.45
C ILE A 76 8.78 -3.34 -13.66
N ASN A 77 9.53 -2.82 -14.63
CA ASN A 77 9.88 -3.58 -15.84
C ASN A 77 10.75 -4.81 -15.55
N SER A 78 11.66 -4.74 -14.57
CA SER A 78 12.40 -5.92 -14.12
C SER A 78 11.47 -7.04 -13.65
N LEU A 79 10.43 -6.70 -12.87
CA LEU A 79 9.43 -7.66 -12.40
C LEU A 79 8.58 -8.19 -13.56
N LEU A 80 8.07 -7.32 -14.44
CA LEU A 80 7.25 -7.70 -15.58
C LEU A 80 7.96 -8.64 -16.56
N ILE A 81 9.27 -8.45 -16.76
CA ILE A 81 10.10 -9.26 -17.66
C ILE A 81 10.47 -10.62 -17.05
N THR A 82 10.64 -10.68 -15.72
CA THR A 82 11.22 -11.86 -15.05
C THR A 82 10.20 -12.73 -14.32
N LYS A 83 9.02 -12.22 -14.03
CA LYS A 83 7.98 -12.91 -13.25
C LYS A 83 6.63 -12.90 -13.96
N ARG A 84 5.87 -13.97 -13.71
CA ARG A 84 4.51 -14.09 -14.25
C ARG A 84 3.50 -13.42 -13.32
N PRO A 85 2.29 -13.09 -13.81
CA PRO A 85 1.23 -12.48 -13.02
C PRO A 85 0.72 -13.32 -11.85
N ASP A 86 0.93 -14.64 -11.88
CA ASP A 86 0.60 -15.56 -10.79
C ASP A 86 1.72 -15.65 -9.72
N GLU A 87 2.93 -15.22 -10.06
CA GLU A 87 4.07 -15.16 -9.12
C GLU A 87 4.12 -13.81 -8.38
N VAL A 88 3.84 -12.70 -9.09
CA VAL A 88 3.95 -11.33 -8.54
C VAL A 88 2.75 -10.49 -8.97
N LYS A 89 2.15 -9.84 -8.01
CA LYS A 89 1.12 -8.83 -8.19
C LYS A 89 1.62 -7.45 -7.77
N LEU A 90 1.11 -6.42 -8.44
CA LEU A 90 1.50 -5.03 -8.23
C LEU A 90 0.31 -4.19 -7.78
N VAL A 91 0.55 -3.28 -6.84
CA VAL A 91 -0.33 -2.16 -6.52
C VAL A 91 0.46 -0.88 -6.74
N LEU A 92 0.06 -0.10 -7.74
CA LEU A 92 0.75 1.13 -8.12
C LEU A 92 -0.06 2.35 -7.68
N VAL A 93 0.62 3.28 -7.02
CA VAL A 93 0.03 4.54 -6.53
C VAL A 93 0.77 5.71 -7.17
N ASP A 94 0.06 6.46 -8.01
CA ASP A 94 0.57 7.63 -8.76
C ASP A 94 -0.38 8.82 -8.60
N PRO A 95 -0.26 9.62 -7.53
CA PRO A 95 -1.15 10.75 -7.28
C PRO A 95 -1.07 11.83 -8.36
N LYS A 96 0.04 11.90 -9.08
CA LYS A 96 0.28 12.90 -10.12
C LYS A 96 -0.25 12.51 -11.50
N LYS A 97 -0.61 11.23 -11.70
CA LYS A 97 -1.10 10.66 -12.98
C LYS A 97 -0.13 10.82 -14.15
N VAL A 98 1.17 10.79 -13.89
CA VAL A 98 2.21 11.08 -14.90
C VAL A 98 3.10 9.88 -15.16
N GLU A 99 3.57 9.22 -14.10
CA GLU A 99 4.70 8.29 -14.21
C GLU A 99 4.25 6.82 -14.40
N LEU A 100 3.13 6.41 -13.78
CA LEU A 100 2.72 5.01 -13.71
C LEU A 100 1.39 4.69 -14.40
N SER A 101 0.67 5.67 -14.88
CA SER A 101 -0.66 5.49 -15.49
C SER A 101 -0.65 4.60 -16.73
N ASN A 102 0.47 4.52 -17.44
CA ASN A 102 0.65 3.69 -18.64
C ASN A 102 0.57 2.18 -18.34
N TYR A 103 0.81 1.77 -17.08
CA TYR A 103 0.73 0.35 -16.69
C TYR A 103 -0.69 -0.18 -16.52
N ASN A 104 -1.73 0.65 -16.64
CA ASN A 104 -3.11 0.17 -16.61
C ASN A 104 -3.35 -0.91 -17.68
N GLY A 105 -4.01 -2.00 -17.29
CA GLY A 105 -4.23 -3.16 -18.17
C GLY A 105 -3.17 -4.25 -18.09
N VAL A 106 -2.03 -4.02 -17.44
CA VAL A 106 -1.02 -5.05 -17.22
C VAL A 106 -1.55 -6.13 -16.27
N PRO A 107 -1.46 -7.43 -16.61
CA PRO A 107 -2.07 -8.53 -15.82
C PRO A 107 -1.46 -8.71 -14.42
N HIS A 108 -0.32 -8.12 -14.14
CA HIS A 108 0.30 -8.11 -12.81
C HIS A 108 -0.42 -7.16 -11.83
N LEU A 109 -1.21 -6.18 -12.31
CA LEU A 109 -1.92 -5.26 -11.43
C LEU A 109 -3.05 -5.95 -10.66
N LEU A 110 -3.10 -5.73 -9.34
CA LEU A 110 -4.22 -6.13 -8.49
C LEU A 110 -5.43 -5.21 -8.67
N CYS A 111 -5.20 -3.93 -8.91
CA CYS A 111 -6.22 -2.92 -9.16
C CYS A 111 -5.70 -1.91 -10.19
N PRO A 112 -6.55 -1.08 -10.81
CA PRO A 112 -6.08 0.03 -11.62
C PRO A 112 -5.12 0.92 -10.84
N VAL A 113 -4.21 1.60 -11.54
CA VAL A 113 -3.28 2.54 -10.90
C VAL A 113 -4.06 3.55 -10.07
N VAL A 114 -3.75 3.61 -8.77
CA VAL A 114 -4.46 4.44 -7.81
C VAL A 114 -3.95 5.87 -7.90
N THR A 115 -4.80 6.79 -8.33
CA THR A 115 -4.41 8.19 -8.58
C THR A 115 -4.99 9.17 -7.56
N ASP A 116 -5.96 8.77 -6.78
CA ASP A 116 -6.55 9.58 -5.72
C ASP A 116 -5.88 9.28 -4.38
N PRO A 117 -5.36 10.30 -3.64
CA PRO A 117 -4.68 10.07 -2.37
C PRO A 117 -5.53 9.41 -1.28
N LYS A 118 -6.86 9.70 -1.24
CA LYS A 118 -7.77 9.06 -0.27
C LYS A 118 -7.94 7.58 -0.61
N LYS A 119 -8.14 7.26 -1.90
CA LYS A 119 -8.20 5.86 -2.36
C LYS A 119 -6.87 5.13 -2.13
N ALA A 120 -5.74 5.82 -2.23
CA ALA A 120 -4.44 5.26 -1.91
C ALA A 120 -4.32 4.88 -0.43
N SER A 121 -4.79 5.74 0.49
CA SER A 121 -4.86 5.40 1.92
C SER A 121 -5.73 4.16 2.17
N ILE A 122 -6.89 4.07 1.51
CA ILE A 122 -7.79 2.90 1.59
C ILE A 122 -7.09 1.64 1.04
N ALA A 123 -6.43 1.75 -0.11
CA ALA A 123 -5.68 0.64 -0.68
C ALA A 123 -4.60 0.11 0.27
N LEU A 124 -3.85 0.99 0.94
CA LEU A 124 -2.86 0.59 1.94
C LEU A 124 -3.50 -0.14 3.13
N GLN A 125 -4.65 0.34 3.63
CA GLN A 125 -5.40 -0.34 4.69
C GLN A 125 -5.89 -1.73 4.24
N ASN A 126 -6.34 -1.88 3.00
CA ASN A 126 -6.78 -3.16 2.47
C ASN A 126 -5.60 -4.12 2.23
N ILE A 127 -4.41 -3.61 1.89
CA ILE A 127 -3.17 -4.41 1.88
C ILE A 127 -2.82 -4.92 3.29
N VAL A 128 -3.05 -4.12 4.32
CA VAL A 128 -2.90 -4.60 5.72
C VAL A 128 -3.87 -5.74 6.02
N LYS A 129 -5.13 -5.64 5.59
CA LYS A 129 -6.12 -6.73 5.76
C LYS A 129 -5.74 -7.99 4.97
N GLU A 130 -5.25 -7.83 3.73
CA GLU A 130 -4.75 -8.97 2.95
C GLU A 130 -3.56 -9.63 3.66
N MET A 131 -2.68 -8.86 4.28
CA MET A 131 -1.59 -9.39 5.10
C MET A 131 -2.12 -10.22 6.28
N GLU A 132 -3.11 -9.72 7.01
CA GLU A 132 -3.76 -10.42 8.13
C GLU A 132 -4.42 -11.72 7.67
N LYS A 133 -5.19 -11.66 6.58
CA LYS A 133 -5.79 -12.85 5.95
C LYS A 133 -4.75 -13.91 5.57
N ARG A 134 -3.59 -13.51 5.07
CA ARG A 134 -2.49 -14.44 4.76
C ARG A 134 -1.95 -15.11 6.02
N TYR A 135 -1.85 -14.38 7.12
CA TYR A 135 -1.44 -14.98 8.41
C TYR A 135 -2.44 -16.00 8.93
N ASP A 136 -3.74 -15.74 8.78
CA ASP A 136 -4.78 -16.73 9.12
C ASP A 136 -4.61 -17.99 8.27
N MET A 137 -4.43 -17.86 6.95
CA MET A 137 -4.14 -18.98 6.06
C MET A 137 -2.85 -19.75 6.44
N PHE A 138 -1.81 -19.05 6.89
CA PHE A 138 -0.58 -19.70 7.36
C PHE A 138 -0.81 -20.47 8.65
N ALA A 139 -1.64 -19.98 9.56
CA ALA A 139 -2.00 -20.67 10.79
C ALA A 139 -2.80 -21.94 10.50
N ASP A 140 -3.80 -21.87 9.62
CA ASP A 140 -4.63 -23.01 9.20
C ASP A 140 -3.77 -24.09 8.54
N GLU A 141 -2.86 -23.70 7.68
CA GLU A 141 -1.94 -24.60 6.98
C GLU A 141 -0.71 -25.00 7.79
N LYS A 142 -0.55 -24.48 9.03
CA LYS A 142 0.58 -24.74 9.94
C LYS A 142 1.94 -24.43 9.31
N VAL A 143 2.01 -23.33 8.58
CA VAL A 143 3.24 -22.82 7.96
C VAL A 143 3.60 -21.45 8.53
N LYS A 144 4.83 -20.99 8.34
CA LYS A 144 5.31 -19.74 8.97
C LYS A 144 5.30 -18.51 8.03
N ASN A 145 5.27 -18.74 6.73
CA ASN A 145 5.44 -17.70 5.73
C ASN A 145 4.98 -18.18 4.34
N ILE A 146 4.96 -17.25 3.37
CA ILE A 146 4.58 -17.51 1.99
C ILE A 146 5.42 -18.61 1.32
N VAL A 147 6.70 -18.73 1.66
CA VAL A 147 7.57 -19.78 1.07
C VAL A 147 7.09 -21.16 1.49
N GLY A 148 6.93 -21.38 2.79
CA GLY A 148 6.41 -22.65 3.32
C GLY A 148 4.99 -22.95 2.84
N TYR A 149 4.13 -21.93 2.72
CA TYR A 149 2.80 -22.07 2.14
C TYR A 149 2.88 -22.58 0.71
N ASN A 150 3.64 -21.90 -0.16
CA ASN A 150 3.77 -22.24 -1.56
C ASN A 150 4.45 -23.61 -1.78
N GLU A 151 5.43 -23.97 -0.96
CA GLU A 151 6.03 -25.33 -0.97
C GLU A 151 5.00 -26.41 -0.66
N LYS A 152 4.17 -26.19 0.37
CA LYS A 152 3.09 -27.11 0.75
C LYS A 152 2.03 -27.21 -0.35
N MET A 153 1.53 -26.08 -0.87
CA MET A 153 0.55 -26.06 -1.95
C MET A 153 1.09 -26.72 -3.21
N SER A 154 2.35 -26.46 -3.59
CA SER A 154 3.00 -27.10 -4.73
C SER A 154 3.09 -28.62 -4.58
N ALA A 155 3.36 -29.12 -3.37
CA ALA A 155 3.37 -30.55 -3.09
C ALA A 155 1.96 -31.18 -3.17
N MET A 156 0.94 -30.43 -2.73
CA MET A 156 -0.48 -30.86 -2.82
C MET A 156 -0.96 -30.88 -4.29
N MET A 157 -0.63 -29.87 -5.09
CA MET A 157 -0.95 -29.82 -6.53
C MET A 157 -0.34 -31.01 -7.28
N LYS A 158 0.89 -31.41 -6.94
CA LYS A 158 1.52 -32.59 -7.54
C LYS A 158 0.83 -33.92 -7.18
N LYS A 159 0.25 -34.00 -5.97
CA LYS A 159 -0.49 -35.18 -5.50
C LYS A 159 -1.91 -35.24 -6.07
N ASN A 160 -2.54 -34.09 -6.22
CA ASN A 160 -3.93 -33.94 -6.70
C ASN A 160 -3.99 -32.95 -7.88
N PRO A 161 -3.53 -33.32 -9.09
CA PRO A 161 -3.47 -32.41 -10.22
C PRO A 161 -4.84 -31.90 -10.71
N GLU A 162 -5.91 -32.63 -10.40
CA GLU A 162 -7.29 -32.29 -10.79
C GLU A 162 -7.94 -31.29 -9.83
N ASP A 163 -7.36 -31.06 -8.66
CA ASP A 163 -7.91 -30.15 -7.67
C ASP A 163 -7.54 -28.69 -8.02
N LYS A 164 -8.49 -28.00 -8.66
CA LYS A 164 -8.36 -26.59 -9.06
C LYS A 164 -8.52 -25.60 -7.91
N THR A 165 -8.82 -26.06 -6.70
CA THR A 165 -8.93 -25.18 -5.51
C THR A 165 -7.59 -24.85 -4.90
N ILE A 166 -6.55 -25.65 -5.20
CA ILE A 166 -5.21 -25.43 -4.68
C ILE A 166 -4.49 -24.38 -5.53
N HIS A 167 -4.17 -23.24 -4.92
CA HIS A 167 -3.47 -22.15 -5.60
C HIS A 167 -2.21 -21.74 -4.84
N LEU A 168 -1.20 -21.34 -5.59
CA LEU A 168 -0.02 -20.69 -5.01
C LEU A 168 -0.36 -19.23 -4.66
N MET A 169 0.25 -18.73 -3.61
CA MET A 169 0.10 -17.34 -3.19
C MET A 169 1.13 -16.49 -3.91
N SER A 170 0.68 -15.46 -4.63
CA SER A 170 1.55 -14.49 -5.28
C SER A 170 2.20 -13.53 -4.28
N TYR A 171 3.42 -13.09 -4.58
CA TYR A 171 3.99 -11.92 -3.89
C TYR A 171 3.25 -10.66 -4.29
N ILE A 172 3.18 -9.68 -3.41
CA ILE A 172 2.59 -8.36 -3.70
C ILE A 172 3.67 -7.30 -3.53
N VAL A 173 3.86 -6.46 -4.54
CA VAL A 173 4.73 -5.29 -4.45
C VAL A 173 3.87 -4.04 -4.58
N VAL A 174 3.84 -3.25 -3.51
CA VAL A 174 3.15 -1.96 -3.46
C VAL A 174 4.17 -0.87 -3.76
N ILE A 175 3.91 -0.03 -4.74
CA ILE A 175 4.80 1.06 -5.15
C ILE A 175 4.06 2.39 -5.05
N ILE A 176 4.59 3.29 -4.22
CA ILE A 176 4.09 4.67 -4.06
C ILE A 176 5.10 5.60 -4.73
N ASP A 177 4.72 6.26 -5.84
CA ASP A 177 5.63 7.16 -6.56
C ASP A 177 5.89 8.47 -5.83
N GLU A 178 4.89 9.02 -5.13
CA GLU A 178 5.05 10.25 -4.36
C GLU A 178 4.35 10.18 -3.01
N LEU A 179 5.10 9.85 -1.96
CA LEU A 179 4.58 9.77 -0.60
C LEU A 179 4.09 11.14 -0.09
N ALA A 180 4.75 12.24 -0.47
CA ALA A 180 4.40 13.57 0.01
C ALA A 180 2.93 13.93 -0.26
N ASP A 181 2.38 13.51 -1.41
CA ASP A 181 1.01 13.84 -1.78
C ASP A 181 -0.01 13.04 -0.95
N LEU A 182 0.35 11.84 -0.50
CA LEU A 182 -0.46 11.06 0.44
C LEU A 182 -0.41 11.65 1.85
N MET A 183 0.77 12.05 2.30
CA MET A 183 0.99 12.65 3.64
C MET A 183 0.24 13.97 3.81
N LEU A 184 0.01 14.73 2.75
CA LEU A 184 -0.78 15.96 2.78
C LEU A 184 -2.27 15.72 3.04
N VAL A 185 -2.80 14.55 2.68
CA VAL A 185 -4.24 14.26 2.70
C VAL A 185 -4.63 13.36 3.86
N ALA A 186 -3.83 12.35 4.16
CA ALA A 186 -4.14 11.28 5.11
C ALA A 186 -2.88 10.79 5.84
N SER A 187 -2.12 11.72 6.42
CA SER A 187 -0.81 11.44 7.03
C SER A 187 -0.85 10.29 8.04
N LYS A 188 -1.78 10.34 8.99
CA LYS A 188 -1.85 9.36 10.08
C LYS A 188 -2.19 7.96 9.57
N GLU A 189 -3.22 7.85 8.74
CA GLU A 189 -3.68 6.57 8.18
C GLU A 189 -2.62 5.93 7.28
N VAL A 190 -1.89 6.76 6.52
CA VAL A 190 -0.79 6.32 5.66
C VAL A 190 0.40 5.85 6.50
N GLU A 191 0.81 6.60 7.53
CA GLU A 191 1.88 6.19 8.44
C GLU A 191 1.54 4.90 9.18
N ASP A 192 0.33 4.79 9.73
CA ASP A 192 -0.12 3.59 10.43
C ASP A 192 -0.10 2.36 9.52
N SER A 193 -0.55 2.52 8.27
CA SER A 193 -0.52 1.44 7.27
C SER A 193 0.91 1.05 6.88
N ILE A 194 1.78 2.03 6.61
CA ILE A 194 3.20 1.80 6.32
C ILE A 194 3.87 1.07 7.48
N MET A 195 3.65 1.53 8.71
CA MET A 195 4.22 0.90 9.90
C MET A 195 3.80 -0.57 10.01
N ARG A 196 2.50 -0.88 9.89
CA ARG A 196 1.99 -2.25 9.98
C ARG A 196 2.54 -3.14 8.87
N ILE A 197 2.53 -2.67 7.62
CA ILE A 197 3.10 -3.40 6.48
C ILE A 197 4.58 -3.68 6.72
N THR A 198 5.36 -2.67 7.08
CA THR A 198 6.82 -2.82 7.20
C THR A 198 7.25 -3.71 8.37
N GLN A 199 6.47 -3.78 9.43
CA GLN A 199 6.76 -4.63 10.57
C GLN A 199 6.40 -6.10 10.34
N MET A 200 5.36 -6.39 9.57
CA MET A 200 4.79 -7.73 9.53
C MET A 200 4.74 -8.35 8.11
N ALA A 201 4.71 -7.57 7.06
CA ALA A 201 4.34 -8.06 5.74
C ALA A 201 5.40 -8.93 5.03
N ARG A 202 6.67 -8.90 5.47
CA ARG A 202 7.75 -9.70 4.87
C ARG A 202 7.42 -11.19 4.81
N ALA A 203 6.94 -11.77 5.90
CA ALA A 203 6.59 -13.19 5.94
C ALA A 203 5.34 -13.50 5.09
N ALA A 204 4.43 -12.54 4.95
CA ALA A 204 3.25 -12.63 4.09
C ALA A 204 3.55 -12.43 2.59
N GLY A 205 4.81 -12.13 2.21
CA GLY A 205 5.21 -11.90 0.83
C GLY A 205 4.71 -10.56 0.26
N ILE A 206 4.53 -9.56 1.11
CA ILE A 206 4.09 -8.21 0.71
C ILE A 206 5.25 -7.24 0.94
N HIS A 207 5.59 -6.49 -0.08
CA HIS A 207 6.74 -5.61 -0.12
C HIS A 207 6.34 -4.20 -0.51
N LEU A 208 6.98 -3.19 0.08
CA LEU A 208 6.63 -1.78 -0.11
C LEU A 208 7.84 -1.01 -0.66
N ILE A 209 7.64 -0.33 -1.77
CA ILE A 209 8.55 0.68 -2.30
C ILE A 209 7.88 2.04 -2.13
N VAL A 210 8.50 2.90 -1.33
CA VAL A 210 8.00 4.25 -1.09
C VAL A 210 8.95 5.24 -1.74
N ALA A 211 8.43 6.03 -2.67
CA ALA A 211 9.24 7.05 -3.31
C ALA A 211 8.73 8.47 -3.01
N THR A 212 9.64 9.44 -3.05
CA THR A 212 9.31 10.86 -2.91
C THR A 212 10.34 11.76 -3.56
N GLN A 213 9.88 12.87 -4.11
CA GLN A 213 10.73 13.97 -4.60
C GLN A 213 10.95 15.06 -3.52
N ARG A 214 10.27 14.94 -2.35
CA ARG A 214 10.35 15.89 -1.24
C ARG A 214 11.02 15.22 -0.02
N PRO A 215 12.35 15.24 0.08
CA PRO A 215 13.07 14.60 1.17
C PRO A 215 13.04 15.47 2.45
N SER A 216 11.84 15.86 2.89
CA SER A 216 11.63 16.60 4.14
C SER A 216 11.25 15.67 5.30
N THR A 217 11.44 16.12 6.54
CA THR A 217 11.12 15.35 7.75
C THR A 217 9.64 15.13 7.96
N ASP A 218 8.78 15.97 7.36
CA ASP A 218 7.32 15.83 7.40
C ASP A 218 6.83 14.71 6.47
N VAL A 219 7.62 14.34 5.45
CA VAL A 219 7.33 13.27 4.50
C VAL A 219 8.07 11.99 4.90
N ILE A 220 9.38 12.07 5.10
CA ILE A 220 10.23 10.97 5.57
C ILE A 220 10.32 11.08 7.09
N THR A 221 9.23 10.74 7.76
CA THR A 221 9.11 10.86 9.21
C THR A 221 9.99 9.85 9.94
N GLY A 222 10.13 10.03 11.25
CA GLY A 222 10.82 9.07 12.11
C GLY A 222 10.23 7.67 12.04
N VAL A 223 8.90 7.56 11.89
CA VAL A 223 8.19 6.28 11.75
C VAL A 223 8.57 5.58 10.45
N VAL A 224 8.52 6.29 9.32
CA VAL A 224 8.91 5.77 8.00
C VAL A 224 10.36 5.31 8.02
N LYS A 225 11.28 6.13 8.55
CA LYS A 225 12.72 5.81 8.61
C LYS A 225 13.04 4.61 9.49
N ALA A 226 12.39 4.47 10.64
CA ALA A 226 12.60 3.36 11.56
C ALA A 226 12.18 2.02 10.98
N ASN A 227 11.19 2.02 10.11
CA ASN A 227 10.57 0.81 9.59
C ASN A 227 11.01 0.45 8.16
N ILE A 228 11.64 1.39 7.42
CA ILE A 228 12.19 1.14 6.07
C ILE A 228 13.72 1.32 6.10
N PRO A 229 14.47 0.27 6.41
CA PRO A 229 15.92 0.36 6.59
C PRO A 229 16.72 0.41 5.28
N SER A 230 16.18 -0.14 4.19
CA SER A 230 16.84 -0.10 2.88
C SER A 230 16.48 1.18 2.14
N ARG A 231 17.47 1.86 1.61
CA ARG A 231 17.28 3.21 1.06
C ARG A 231 18.07 3.43 -0.21
N ILE A 232 17.48 4.17 -1.13
CA ILE A 232 18.12 4.73 -2.31
C ILE A 232 17.97 6.24 -2.27
N ALA A 233 19.09 6.95 -2.32
CA ALA A 233 19.12 8.39 -2.49
C ALA A 233 19.71 8.74 -3.85
N PHE A 234 18.93 9.42 -4.67
CA PHE A 234 19.39 10.15 -5.84
C PHE A 234 19.92 11.53 -5.45
N ALA A 235 20.42 12.28 -6.42
CA ALA A 235 20.91 13.64 -6.18
C ALA A 235 19.86 14.50 -5.50
N VAL A 236 20.29 15.23 -4.48
CA VAL A 236 19.48 16.17 -3.68
C VAL A 236 20.17 17.53 -3.60
N ALA A 237 19.41 18.57 -3.22
CA ALA A 237 19.91 19.93 -3.20
C ALA A 237 20.86 20.22 -2.03
N SER A 238 20.70 19.54 -0.90
CA SER A 238 21.44 19.83 0.33
C SER A 238 21.89 18.59 1.09
N GLN A 239 22.92 18.76 1.94
CA GLN A 239 23.35 17.74 2.87
C GLN A 239 22.28 17.38 3.91
N ILE A 240 21.37 18.31 4.22
CA ILE A 240 20.24 18.09 5.13
C ILE A 240 19.30 17.06 4.50
N ASP A 241 18.97 17.23 3.21
CA ASP A 241 18.12 16.29 2.48
C ASP A 241 18.76 14.89 2.41
N SER A 242 20.08 14.83 2.15
CA SER A 242 20.82 13.57 2.19
C SER A 242 20.71 12.88 3.55
N ARG A 243 20.87 13.63 4.64
CA ARG A 243 20.71 13.08 6.01
C ARG A 243 19.28 12.67 6.29
N THR A 244 18.31 13.36 5.76
CA THR A 244 16.89 12.96 5.90
C THR A 244 16.65 11.58 5.28
N ILE A 245 17.27 11.29 4.13
CA ILE A 245 17.10 10.00 3.44
C ILE A 245 18.00 8.91 4.03
N LEU A 246 19.31 9.15 4.11
CA LEU A 246 20.35 8.14 4.39
C LEU A 246 20.87 8.11 5.83
N ASP A 247 20.47 9.06 6.67
CA ASP A 247 21.08 9.37 7.97
C ASP A 247 22.56 9.85 7.86
N MET A 248 23.01 10.16 6.65
CA MET A 248 24.36 10.64 6.36
C MET A 248 24.39 11.57 5.15
N GLY A 249 25.41 12.40 5.03
CA GLY A 249 25.64 13.17 3.82
C GLY A 249 26.18 12.32 2.67
N GLY A 250 26.15 12.87 1.45
CA GLY A 250 26.72 12.26 0.25
C GLY A 250 25.84 12.38 -0.98
N ALA A 251 24.51 12.31 -0.83
CA ALA A 251 23.60 12.42 -1.96
C ALA A 251 23.59 13.81 -2.60
N GLU A 252 23.98 14.85 -1.87
CA GLU A 252 24.17 16.21 -2.39
C GLU A 252 25.38 16.35 -3.34
N LYS A 253 26.23 15.33 -3.39
CA LYS A 253 27.44 15.28 -4.26
C LYS A 253 27.23 14.44 -5.53
N LEU A 254 26.07 13.82 -5.66
CA LEU A 254 25.74 13.00 -6.82
C LEU A 254 25.53 13.85 -8.07
N LEU A 255 25.87 13.27 -9.23
CA LEU A 255 25.85 13.97 -10.51
C LEU A 255 24.45 14.13 -11.12
N GLY A 256 23.42 13.48 -10.53
CA GLY A 256 22.09 13.40 -11.12
C GLY A 256 21.97 12.38 -12.24
N LYS A 257 20.87 12.41 -13.00
CA LYS A 257 20.65 11.51 -14.16
C LYS A 257 20.85 10.01 -13.85
N GLY A 258 20.36 9.58 -12.68
CA GLY A 258 20.44 8.18 -12.26
C GLY A 258 21.62 7.84 -11.37
N ASP A 259 22.54 8.77 -11.09
CA ASP A 259 23.59 8.57 -10.09
C ASP A 259 22.96 8.49 -8.70
N MET A 260 23.16 7.39 -7.98
CA MET A 260 22.50 7.12 -6.71
C MET A 260 23.41 6.46 -5.67
N LEU A 261 23.02 6.63 -4.41
CA LEU A 261 23.55 5.88 -3.29
C LEU A 261 22.53 4.84 -2.82
N TYR A 262 22.87 3.58 -2.91
CA TYR A 262 22.06 2.46 -2.42
C TYR A 262 22.61 1.95 -1.09
N LYS A 263 21.77 1.99 -0.06
CA LYS A 263 22.07 1.49 1.29
C LYS A 263 21.12 0.35 1.62
N PRO A 264 21.50 -0.90 1.37
CA PRO A 264 20.69 -2.06 1.77
C PRO A 264 20.66 -2.21 3.29
N MET A 265 19.63 -2.89 3.79
CA MET A 265 19.50 -3.21 5.22
C MET A 265 20.74 -3.99 5.73
N GLY A 266 21.27 -3.54 6.86
CA GLY A 266 22.45 -4.16 7.50
C GLY A 266 23.79 -3.60 7.05
N GLU A 267 23.83 -2.79 6.00
CA GLU A 267 25.05 -2.14 5.53
C GLU A 267 25.20 -0.71 6.10
N ASN A 268 26.37 -0.40 6.59
CA ASN A 268 26.67 0.94 7.13
C ASN A 268 27.12 1.92 6.04
N THR A 269 27.70 1.43 4.96
CA THR A 269 28.23 2.23 3.87
C THR A 269 27.39 2.02 2.62
N PRO A 270 26.83 3.08 2.02
CA PRO A 270 26.08 2.96 0.80
C PRO A 270 26.99 2.61 -0.39
N LEU A 271 26.45 1.86 -1.34
CA LEU A 271 27.05 1.60 -2.64
C LEU A 271 26.66 2.72 -3.60
N ARG A 272 27.63 3.27 -4.34
CA ARG A 272 27.34 4.21 -5.42
C ARG A 272 27.08 3.42 -6.69
N ILE A 273 25.94 3.68 -7.30
CA ILE A 273 25.47 2.97 -8.48
C ILE A 273 24.98 4.00 -9.51
N GLN A 274 25.35 3.84 -10.75
CA GLN A 274 24.70 4.50 -11.86
C GLN A 274 23.45 3.70 -12.20
N GLY A 275 22.28 4.28 -11.92
CA GLY A 275 20.98 3.66 -12.15
C GLY A 275 20.73 3.36 -13.62
N ASN A 276 19.86 2.40 -13.85
CA ASN A 276 19.42 2.04 -15.19
C ASN A 276 18.68 3.18 -15.88
N PHE A 277 18.78 3.18 -17.20
CA PHE A 277 17.92 3.94 -18.09
C PHE A 277 16.98 2.99 -18.84
N ILE A 278 15.72 3.35 -18.91
CA ILE A 278 14.70 2.71 -19.75
C ILE A 278 13.89 3.82 -20.41
N SER A 279 13.68 3.72 -21.71
CA SER A 279 12.90 4.69 -22.48
C SER A 279 11.40 4.38 -22.42
N ASP A 280 10.57 5.39 -22.68
CA ASP A 280 9.11 5.23 -22.74
C ASP A 280 8.71 4.20 -23.80
N ASP A 281 9.36 4.18 -24.97
CA ASP A 281 9.15 3.18 -26.02
C ASP A 281 9.45 1.75 -25.55
N GLU A 282 10.45 1.58 -24.69
CA GLU A 282 10.78 0.27 -24.11
C GLU A 282 9.73 -0.17 -23.10
N ILE A 283 9.25 0.76 -22.26
CA ILE A 283 8.17 0.53 -21.31
C ILE A 283 6.90 0.11 -22.06
N GLU A 284 6.51 0.85 -23.10
CA GLU A 284 5.33 0.54 -23.91
C GLU A 284 5.42 -0.84 -24.56
N ARG A 285 6.59 -1.22 -25.06
CA ARG A 285 6.80 -2.57 -25.62
C ARG A 285 6.64 -3.67 -24.58
N VAL A 286 7.15 -3.47 -23.36
CA VAL A 286 6.98 -4.45 -22.27
C VAL A 286 5.50 -4.55 -21.87
N ILE A 287 4.81 -3.43 -21.74
CA ILE A 287 3.39 -3.37 -21.43
C ILE A 287 2.57 -4.08 -22.51
N ALA A 288 2.82 -3.77 -23.79
CA ALA A 288 2.11 -4.38 -24.90
C ALA A 288 2.32 -5.90 -24.96
N TYR A 289 3.53 -6.37 -24.69
CA TYR A 289 3.85 -7.80 -24.66
C TYR A 289 3.11 -8.51 -23.51
N THR A 290 3.22 -7.98 -22.30
CA THR A 290 2.59 -8.59 -21.10
C THR A 290 1.07 -8.58 -21.16
N SER A 291 0.46 -7.53 -21.71
CA SER A 291 -0.99 -7.40 -21.85
C SER A 291 -1.58 -8.26 -22.98
N LYS A 292 -0.76 -8.67 -23.96
CA LYS A 292 -1.18 -9.55 -25.05
C LYS A 292 -1.37 -11.00 -24.58
N GLU A 293 -0.55 -11.45 -23.66
CA GLU A 293 -0.54 -12.83 -23.16
C GLU A 293 -1.70 -13.10 -22.18
N GLN A 294 -2.11 -12.10 -21.40
CA GLN A 294 -3.15 -12.24 -20.39
C GLN A 294 -3.87 -10.91 -20.15
N VAL A 295 -5.19 -10.96 -19.98
CA VAL A 295 -5.99 -9.78 -19.59
C VAL A 295 -5.87 -9.53 -18.09
N ALA A 296 -5.80 -8.25 -17.70
CA ALA A 296 -5.80 -7.86 -16.29
C ALA A 296 -7.11 -8.30 -15.61
N SER A 297 -6.98 -8.93 -14.45
CA SER A 297 -8.10 -9.28 -13.58
C SER A 297 -7.93 -8.50 -12.28
N TYR A 298 -8.73 -7.44 -12.13
CA TYR A 298 -8.64 -6.57 -10.96
C TYR A 298 -9.43 -7.12 -9.78
N ASP A 299 -8.88 -6.96 -8.59
CA ASP A 299 -9.55 -7.16 -7.31
C ASP A 299 -10.09 -5.81 -6.82
N GLU A 300 -11.38 -5.59 -6.97
CA GLU A 300 -12.02 -4.34 -6.57
C GLU A 300 -11.93 -4.08 -5.07
N SER A 301 -11.80 -5.12 -4.25
CA SER A 301 -11.70 -4.98 -2.79
C SER A 301 -10.50 -4.15 -2.33
N ILE A 302 -9.45 -4.06 -3.16
CA ILE A 302 -8.24 -3.30 -2.84
C ILE A 302 -8.52 -1.79 -2.74
N THR A 303 -9.43 -1.26 -3.55
CA THR A 303 -9.70 0.20 -3.62
C THR A 303 -11.06 0.60 -3.04
N GLN A 304 -11.89 -0.36 -2.64
CA GLN A 304 -13.20 -0.09 -2.04
C GLN A 304 -13.11 0.11 -0.52
N MET A 305 -13.88 1.06 0.00
CA MET A 305 -14.14 1.15 1.43
C MET A 305 -14.94 -0.06 1.87
N ASN A 306 -14.39 -0.87 2.78
CA ASN A 306 -15.19 -1.89 3.44
C ASN A 306 -16.15 -1.21 4.41
N GLN A 307 -17.44 -1.40 4.21
CA GLN A 307 -18.51 -0.88 5.08
C GLN A 307 -18.41 -1.32 6.55
N ASN A 308 -17.52 -2.27 6.87
CA ASN A 308 -17.30 -2.79 8.24
C ASN A 308 -16.22 -2.05 9.05
N THR A 309 -15.59 -0.97 8.53
CA THR A 309 -14.48 -0.30 9.23
C THR A 309 -14.84 1.09 9.78
N GLU A 310 -16.11 1.48 9.82
CA GLU A 310 -16.55 2.74 10.47
C GLU A 310 -16.58 2.70 12.00
N SER A 311 -15.84 1.82 12.65
CA SER A 311 -15.84 1.73 14.12
C SER A 311 -14.66 2.40 14.83
N ILE A 312 -13.69 3.01 14.13
CA ILE A 312 -12.59 3.71 14.81
C ILE A 312 -12.24 5.00 14.05
N SER A 313 -12.56 6.11 14.68
CA SER A 313 -12.17 7.51 14.44
C SER A 313 -12.81 8.23 13.25
N THR A 314 -13.71 9.18 13.54
CA THR A 314 -13.38 10.62 13.40
C THR A 314 -14.54 11.47 13.91
N ALA A 315 -14.25 12.36 14.83
CA ALA A 315 -15.04 13.57 15.03
C ALA A 315 -14.77 14.51 13.86
N GLY A 316 -15.82 14.98 13.15
CA GLY A 316 -15.68 16.10 12.23
C GLY A 316 -16.57 16.06 10.99
N VAL A 317 -17.74 16.70 11.09
CA VAL A 317 -18.45 17.51 10.06
C VAL A 317 -18.87 16.87 8.72
N GLY A 318 -20.21 16.67 8.62
CA GLY A 318 -21.04 17.11 7.48
C GLY A 318 -20.94 16.39 6.16
N GLY A 319 -21.87 15.47 5.92
CA GLY A 319 -22.18 14.95 4.58
C GLY A 319 -23.38 14.01 4.64
N ARG A 320 -24.54 14.48 4.17
CA ARG A 320 -25.74 13.67 4.00
C ARG A 320 -25.48 12.59 2.95
N ASP A 321 -25.64 11.33 3.33
CA ASP A 321 -26.01 10.29 2.38
C ASP A 321 -27.04 9.37 3.07
N THR A 322 -28.20 9.34 2.44
CA THR A 322 -29.37 8.54 2.77
C THR A 322 -29.21 7.17 2.12
N SER A 323 -29.09 6.11 2.92
CA SER A 323 -29.68 4.80 2.73
C SER A 323 -28.88 3.70 3.44
N GLU A 324 -29.44 3.21 4.46
CA GLU A 324 -29.52 1.86 5.01
C GLU A 324 -29.74 1.94 6.52
N ASP A 325 -30.84 1.35 6.97
CA ASP A 325 -31.24 1.31 8.36
C ASP A 325 -30.21 0.54 9.18
N ASP A 326 -29.82 1.10 10.33
CA ASP A 326 -28.99 0.38 11.31
C ASP A 326 -29.66 -0.97 11.63
N PRO A 327 -28.97 -2.11 11.61
CA PRO A 327 -29.54 -3.43 11.86
C PRO A 327 -30.36 -3.54 13.15
N LEU A 328 -30.06 -2.70 14.13
CA LEU A 328 -30.79 -2.63 15.40
C LEU A 328 -31.90 -1.58 15.40
N TYR A 329 -32.17 -0.91 14.28
CA TYR A 329 -33.12 0.19 14.22
C TYR A 329 -34.52 -0.25 14.66
N ASN A 330 -35.01 -1.37 14.11
CA ASN A 330 -36.35 -1.89 14.42
C ASN A 330 -36.48 -2.33 15.90
N GLU A 331 -35.46 -3.02 16.42
CA GLU A 331 -35.41 -3.41 17.84
C GLU A 331 -35.39 -2.19 18.77
N ILE A 332 -34.75 -1.11 18.34
CA ILE A 332 -34.68 0.14 19.10
C ILE A 332 -36.00 0.90 19.02
N VAL A 333 -36.72 0.85 17.90
CA VAL A 333 -38.08 1.40 17.75
C VAL A 333 -39.04 0.68 18.70
N ASP A 334 -39.04 -0.64 18.74
CA ASP A 334 -39.88 -1.44 19.62
C ASP A 334 -39.59 -1.12 21.09
N PHE A 335 -38.29 -1.05 21.45
CA PHE A 335 -37.87 -0.65 22.80
C PHE A 335 -38.28 0.79 23.14
N ALA A 336 -38.23 1.70 22.18
CA ALA A 336 -38.66 3.08 22.35
C ALA A 336 -40.17 3.15 22.66
N ILE A 337 -40.99 2.42 21.92
CA ILE A 337 -42.44 2.34 22.13
C ILE A 337 -42.78 1.73 23.50
N GLU A 338 -42.07 0.67 23.89
CA GLU A 338 -42.25 -0.01 25.17
C GLU A 338 -41.92 0.91 26.38
N THR A 339 -40.80 1.65 26.25
CA THR A 339 -40.31 2.50 27.37
C THR A 339 -40.91 3.91 27.39
N GLY A 340 -41.51 4.35 26.29
CA GLY A 340 -42.11 5.70 26.15
C GLY A 340 -41.09 6.84 26.11
N LYS A 341 -39.81 6.59 26.31
CA LYS A 341 -38.74 7.60 26.37
C LYS A 341 -37.42 7.04 25.84
N VAL A 342 -36.69 7.84 25.07
CA VAL A 342 -35.40 7.47 24.50
C VAL A 342 -34.35 8.54 24.75
N SER A 343 -33.12 8.10 25.00
CA SER A 343 -31.93 8.96 25.03
C SER A 343 -30.70 8.16 24.55
N ALA A 344 -29.69 8.85 24.04
CA ALA A 344 -28.44 8.21 23.60
C ALA A 344 -27.81 7.36 24.72
N SER A 345 -27.82 7.88 25.98
CA SER A 345 -27.29 7.17 27.15
C SER A 345 -28.08 5.90 27.49
N LEU A 346 -29.38 5.90 27.22
CA LEU A 346 -30.25 4.74 27.46
C LEU A 346 -30.02 3.66 26.42
N LEU A 347 -29.85 4.04 25.14
CA LEU A 347 -29.52 3.14 24.06
C LEU A 347 -28.12 2.55 24.23
N GLN A 348 -27.13 3.36 24.62
CA GLN A 348 -25.78 2.88 24.91
C GLN A 348 -25.80 1.74 25.95
N ARG A 349 -26.55 1.92 27.01
CA ARG A 349 -26.61 0.98 28.14
C ARG A 349 -27.37 -0.31 27.78
N ARG A 350 -28.47 -0.18 27.06
CA ARG A 350 -29.36 -1.32 26.72
C ARG A 350 -28.78 -2.18 25.58
N PHE A 351 -28.29 -1.54 24.50
CA PHE A 351 -27.84 -2.18 23.29
C PHE A 351 -26.31 -2.25 23.17
N ARG A 352 -25.58 -1.82 24.22
CA ARG A 352 -24.09 -1.76 24.25
C ARG A 352 -23.49 -1.00 23.06
N LEU A 353 -24.13 0.10 22.68
CA LEU A 353 -23.71 0.94 21.56
C LEU A 353 -22.67 1.98 21.99
N GLY A 354 -21.77 2.35 21.06
CA GLY A 354 -20.93 3.54 21.24
C GLY A 354 -21.76 4.84 21.17
N TYR A 355 -21.27 5.92 21.80
CA TYR A 355 -21.97 7.19 21.88
C TYR A 355 -22.43 7.72 20.52
N ASN A 356 -21.56 7.75 19.54
CA ASN A 356 -21.84 8.28 18.20
C ASN A 356 -22.93 7.47 17.46
N ARG A 357 -22.92 6.14 17.59
CA ARG A 357 -23.94 5.27 16.99
C ARG A 357 -25.29 5.47 17.67
N ALA A 358 -25.32 5.54 19.00
CA ALA A 358 -26.54 5.81 19.76
C ALA A 358 -27.11 7.19 19.45
N ALA A 359 -26.28 8.23 19.33
CA ALA A 359 -26.70 9.57 18.95
C ALA A 359 -27.31 9.60 17.54
N ARG A 360 -26.67 8.98 16.55
CA ARG A 360 -27.17 8.88 15.17
C ARG A 360 -28.52 8.16 15.09
N ILE A 361 -28.70 7.08 15.85
CA ILE A 361 -29.98 6.37 15.89
C ILE A 361 -31.06 7.25 16.53
N VAL A 362 -30.74 8.00 17.56
CA VAL A 362 -31.68 8.96 18.17
C VAL A 362 -32.08 10.07 17.19
N ASP A 363 -31.14 10.56 16.39
CA ASP A 363 -31.41 11.55 15.33
C ASP A 363 -32.29 10.97 14.22
N LEU A 364 -32.04 9.72 13.79
CA LEU A 364 -32.91 8.99 12.85
C LEU A 364 -34.30 8.74 13.36
N LEU A 365 -34.46 8.43 14.67
CA LEU A 365 -35.79 8.28 15.31
C LEU A 365 -36.56 9.60 15.33
N GLU A 366 -35.87 10.73 15.51
CA GLU A 366 -36.48 12.06 15.41
C GLU A 366 -36.87 12.39 13.96
N GLU A 367 -35.97 12.19 13.02
CA GLU A 367 -36.20 12.47 11.59
C GLU A 367 -37.41 11.69 11.04
N ARG A 368 -37.59 10.45 11.52
CA ARG A 368 -38.74 9.59 11.14
C ARG A 368 -39.99 9.79 11.99
N GLY A 369 -39.97 10.76 12.89
CA GLY A 369 -41.12 11.10 13.72
C GLY A 369 -41.48 10.05 14.79
N VAL A 370 -40.59 9.15 15.14
CA VAL A 370 -40.74 8.15 16.18
C VAL A 370 -40.66 8.80 17.56
N ILE A 371 -39.79 9.80 17.72
CA ILE A 371 -39.56 10.56 18.96
C ILE A 371 -39.66 12.07 18.71
N GLY A 372 -39.96 12.81 19.77
CA GLY A 372 -40.04 14.26 19.73
C GLY A 372 -38.69 14.97 19.73
N PRO A 373 -38.67 16.29 19.47
CA PRO A 373 -37.44 17.09 19.39
C PRO A 373 -36.70 17.15 20.73
N GLN A 374 -35.41 17.48 20.64
CA GLN A 374 -34.57 17.58 21.83
C GLN A 374 -35.04 18.68 22.80
N ASN A 375 -35.22 18.30 24.05
CA ASN A 375 -35.60 19.23 25.12
C ASN A 375 -34.56 19.19 26.26
N GLY A 376 -33.44 19.90 26.06
CA GLY A 376 -32.32 19.93 27.00
C GLY A 376 -31.63 18.57 27.15
N SER A 377 -31.27 18.17 28.35
CA SER A 377 -30.61 16.88 28.67
C SER A 377 -31.61 15.75 29.05
N LYS A 378 -32.89 15.98 28.93
CA LYS A 378 -33.92 14.99 29.30
C LYS A 378 -34.10 13.96 28.17
N PRO A 379 -34.49 12.70 28.53
CA PRO A 379 -34.88 11.71 27.51
C PRO A 379 -36.05 12.23 26.66
N ARG A 380 -36.03 11.95 25.36
CA ARG A 380 -37.04 12.37 24.38
C ARG A 380 -38.29 11.49 24.50
N GLU A 381 -39.45 12.07 24.34
CA GLU A 381 -40.72 11.34 24.40
C GLU A 381 -41.04 10.66 23.07
N VAL A 382 -41.63 9.46 23.13
CA VAL A 382 -42.03 8.68 21.93
C VAL A 382 -43.39 9.17 21.47
N LEU A 383 -43.49 9.48 20.16
CA LEU A 383 -44.71 10.04 19.55
C LEU A 383 -45.65 8.97 18.98
N ILE A 384 -45.12 7.77 18.67
CA ILE A 384 -45.87 6.64 18.09
C ILE A 384 -46.43 5.79 19.25
N LYS A 385 -47.75 5.49 19.20
CA LYS A 385 -48.42 4.56 20.12
C LYS A 385 -48.70 3.24 19.40
N MET A 386 -48.53 2.10 20.09
CA MET A 386 -49.05 0.83 19.59
C MET A 386 -50.56 0.90 19.45
N ASP A 387 -51.10 0.69 18.28
CA ASP A 387 -52.50 0.30 18.08
C ASP A 387 -52.72 -1.07 18.70
N LYS A 388 -53.37 -1.12 19.84
CA LYS A 388 -53.93 -2.38 20.37
C LYS A 388 -55.02 -2.82 19.37
N GLN A 389 -54.77 -3.90 18.65
CA GLN A 389 -55.86 -4.67 18.02
C GLN A 389 -56.76 -5.15 19.16
N GLU A 390 -57.98 -4.59 19.21
CA GLU A 390 -59.08 -5.18 19.95
C GLU A 390 -59.44 -6.49 19.29
N ASP A 391 -59.18 -7.61 19.98
CA ASP A 391 -59.81 -8.90 19.71
C ASP A 391 -61.27 -8.75 19.99
N THR A 392 -62.12 -8.62 19.00
CA THR A 392 -63.56 -8.86 19.06
C THR A 392 -63.79 -10.33 18.79
N GLU A 393 -63.96 -11.08 19.88
CA GLU A 393 -64.74 -12.33 19.87
C GLU A 393 -66.21 -11.98 19.58
N GLU A 394 -66.77 -12.58 18.49
CA GLU A 394 -68.13 -13.15 18.41
C GLU A 394 -68.16 -14.25 17.33
#